data_f94525e94e9ba156dcec04254ee32d84
#
_entry.id   f94525e94e9ba156dcec04254ee32d84
#
_cell.length_a   1.000
_cell.length_b   1.000
_cell.length_c   1.000
_cell.angle_alpha   90.00
_cell.angle_beta   90.00
_cell.angle_gamma   90.00
#
_symmetry.space_group_name_H-M   'P 1'
#
loop_
_entity.id
_entity.type
_entity.pdbx_description
1 polymer ?
#
loop_
_entity_poly.entity_id
_entity_poly.type
_entity_poly.pdbx_seq_one_letter_code
_entity_poly.pdbx_strand_id
1 'polypeptide(L)'
;MTSSDPTTVPGRWDSLHAVLRRLDDEIETVYADRGIVGVRPRFVYPLIRLAHTGPLTIRELAASLGRTHSAMSQTVTAMRREGLVETEPGADARTRRVALTDRARELVPLLEAEWRATEESVAEIDDELPHALSAVVVELERVLARRSLRERLVERLDAAGHPAPRER
;
A
#
# COMPACT_ATOMS: atom_id res chain seq x y z
N MET A 1 -38.49 6.20 -16.11
CA MET A 1 -37.52 5.06 -16.20
C MET A 1 -36.58 5.21 -15.02
N THR A 2 -36.77 4.42 -13.97
CA THR A 2 -35.88 4.39 -12.81
C THR A 2 -34.56 3.78 -13.26
N SER A 3 -33.52 4.60 -13.36
CA SER A 3 -32.15 4.10 -13.57
C SER A 3 -31.84 3.14 -12.45
N SER A 4 -31.60 1.87 -12.77
CA SER A 4 -31.13 0.88 -11.79
C SER A 4 -29.79 1.38 -11.23
N ASP A 5 -29.64 1.34 -9.92
CA ASP A 5 -28.37 1.70 -9.26
C ASP A 5 -27.26 0.74 -9.75
N PRO A 6 -26.25 1.25 -10.48
CA PRO A 6 -25.20 0.40 -11.04
C PRO A 6 -24.29 -0.19 -9.97
N THR A 7 -24.32 0.34 -8.73
CA THR A 7 -23.46 -0.13 -7.65
C THR A 7 -23.99 -1.38 -6.94
N THR A 8 -25.21 -1.84 -7.32
CA THR A 8 -25.78 -3.11 -6.82
C THR A 8 -25.16 -4.35 -7.45
N VAL A 9 -24.44 -4.18 -8.56
CA VAL A 9 -23.69 -5.26 -9.22
C VAL A 9 -22.22 -5.19 -8.77
N PRO A 10 -21.65 -6.30 -8.30
CA PRO A 10 -20.23 -6.31 -7.89
C PRO A 10 -19.32 -5.84 -9.03
N GLY A 11 -18.36 -5.00 -8.70
CA GLY A 11 -17.33 -4.57 -9.62
C GLY A 11 -16.44 -5.74 -10.05
N ARG A 12 -15.91 -5.68 -11.27
CA ARG A 12 -15.11 -6.77 -11.87
C ARG A 12 -13.90 -7.19 -10.99
N TRP A 13 -13.38 -6.28 -10.19
CA TRP A 13 -12.20 -6.52 -9.35
C TRP A 13 -12.51 -6.55 -7.85
N ASP A 14 -13.78 -6.58 -7.47
CA ASP A 14 -14.17 -6.63 -6.06
C ASP A 14 -13.68 -7.90 -5.36
N SER A 15 -13.70 -9.04 -6.08
CA SER A 15 -13.17 -10.31 -5.57
C SER A 15 -11.65 -10.25 -5.35
N LEU A 16 -10.89 -9.60 -6.25
CA LEU A 16 -9.45 -9.39 -6.05
C LEU A 16 -9.19 -8.53 -4.81
N HIS A 17 -9.91 -7.40 -4.68
CA HIS A 17 -9.78 -6.54 -3.49
C HIS A 17 -10.17 -7.29 -2.21
N ALA A 18 -11.16 -8.18 -2.26
CA ALA A 18 -11.56 -8.98 -1.10
C ALA A 18 -10.48 -9.99 -0.71
N VAL A 19 -9.84 -10.65 -1.70
CA VAL A 19 -8.71 -11.56 -1.45
C VAL A 19 -7.54 -10.81 -0.81
N LEU A 20 -7.13 -9.67 -1.37
CA LEU A 20 -6.00 -8.90 -0.83
C LEU A 20 -6.25 -8.45 0.61
N ARG A 21 -7.47 -7.96 0.92
CA ARG A 21 -7.83 -7.63 2.31
C ARG A 21 -7.76 -8.84 3.25
N ARG A 22 -8.23 -10.01 2.79
CA ARG A 22 -8.17 -11.24 3.60
C ARG A 22 -6.72 -11.64 3.90
N LEU A 23 -5.80 -11.50 2.95
CA LEU A 23 -4.39 -11.76 3.20
C LEU A 23 -3.80 -10.79 4.25
N ASP A 24 -4.16 -9.51 4.18
CA ASP A 24 -3.76 -8.54 5.21
C ASP A 24 -4.32 -8.93 6.59
N ASP A 25 -5.59 -9.36 6.68
CA ASP A 25 -6.24 -9.81 7.93
C ASP A 25 -5.56 -11.07 8.49
N GLU A 26 -5.15 -12.02 7.64
CA GLU A 26 -4.40 -13.21 8.03
C GLU A 26 -3.03 -12.86 8.61
N ILE A 27 -2.31 -11.90 8.02
CA ILE A 27 -1.05 -11.38 8.56
C ILE A 27 -1.28 -10.71 9.92
N GLU A 28 -2.33 -9.90 10.08
CA GLU A 28 -2.68 -9.32 11.37
C GLU A 28 -2.95 -10.39 12.45
N THR A 29 -3.55 -11.52 12.07
CA THR A 29 -3.75 -12.67 12.97
C THR A 29 -2.41 -13.27 13.40
N VAL A 30 -1.47 -13.45 12.48
CA VAL A 30 -0.11 -13.92 12.79
C VAL A 30 0.60 -12.97 13.78
N TYR A 31 0.41 -11.65 13.65
CA TYR A 31 0.95 -10.69 14.62
C TYR A 31 0.33 -10.87 16.01
N ALA A 32 -1.00 -11.01 16.08
CA ALA A 32 -1.70 -11.23 17.35
C ALA A 32 -1.21 -12.51 18.04
N ASP A 33 -1.08 -13.61 17.32
CA ASP A 33 -0.60 -14.90 17.83
C ASP A 33 0.84 -14.83 18.37
N ARG A 34 1.64 -13.91 17.86
CA ARG A 34 3.02 -13.64 18.32
C ARG A 34 3.13 -12.52 19.35
N GLY A 35 2.01 -11.99 19.85
CA GLY A 35 1.98 -10.91 20.82
C GLY A 35 2.49 -9.56 20.26
N ILE A 36 2.51 -9.39 18.95
CA ILE A 36 2.89 -8.12 18.29
C ILE A 36 1.66 -7.21 18.30
N VAL A 37 1.65 -6.21 19.17
CA VAL A 37 0.54 -5.28 19.32
C VAL A 37 0.83 -3.97 18.60
N GLY A 38 -0.19 -3.42 17.90
CA GLY A 38 -0.13 -2.09 17.27
C GLY A 38 0.64 -2.06 15.95
N VAL A 39 1.05 -3.21 15.42
CA VAL A 39 1.62 -3.31 14.07
C VAL A 39 0.53 -3.74 13.09
N ARG A 40 0.56 -3.18 11.88
CA ARG A 40 -0.32 -3.54 10.77
C ARG A 40 0.53 -3.83 9.53
N PRO A 41 0.08 -4.68 8.58
CA PRO A 41 0.86 -5.03 7.39
C PRO A 41 1.41 -3.80 6.65
N ARG A 42 0.63 -2.74 6.49
CA ARG A 42 1.04 -1.49 5.83
C ARG A 42 2.16 -0.72 6.54
N PHE A 43 2.50 -1.06 7.80
CA PHE A 43 3.57 -0.42 8.58
C PHE A 43 4.94 -1.08 8.35
N VAL A 44 4.96 -2.33 7.89
CA VAL A 44 6.18 -3.15 7.76
C VAL A 44 7.21 -2.49 6.86
N TYR A 45 6.82 -2.14 5.64
CA TYR A 45 7.74 -1.49 4.70
C TYR A 45 8.34 -0.18 5.23
N PRO A 46 7.54 0.78 5.76
CA PRO A 46 8.10 1.99 6.37
C PRO A 46 9.02 1.73 7.55
N LEU A 47 8.70 0.79 8.44
CA LEU A 47 9.51 0.48 9.60
C LEU A 47 10.85 -0.14 9.20
N ILE A 48 10.84 -1.15 8.33
CA ILE A 48 12.07 -1.76 7.80
C ILE A 48 12.90 -0.70 7.05
N ARG A 49 12.26 0.13 6.21
CA ARG A 49 12.97 1.20 5.48
C ARG A 49 13.70 2.14 6.43
N LEU A 50 13.01 2.64 7.45
CA LEU A 50 13.61 3.52 8.47
C LEU A 50 14.74 2.84 9.25
N ALA A 51 14.65 1.54 9.50
CA ALA A 51 15.73 0.80 10.17
C ALA A 51 17.02 0.79 9.34
N HIS A 52 16.91 0.60 8.02
CA HIS A 52 18.07 0.50 7.14
C HIS A 52 18.62 1.83 6.66
N THR A 53 17.80 2.88 6.59
CA THR A 53 18.23 4.19 6.08
C THR A 53 18.47 5.24 7.16
N GLY A 54 18.01 4.98 8.39
CA GLY A 54 17.87 6.00 9.41
C GLY A 54 16.66 6.91 9.17
N PRO A 55 16.56 8.01 9.95
CA PRO A 55 15.42 8.93 9.88
C PRO A 55 15.24 9.59 8.52
N LEU A 56 14.00 9.64 8.02
CA LEU A 56 13.61 10.24 6.74
C LEU A 56 12.47 11.25 6.93
N THR A 57 12.37 12.25 6.07
CA THR A 57 11.15 13.04 5.95
C THR A 57 10.01 12.19 5.38
N ILE A 58 8.76 12.56 5.62
CA ILE A 58 7.60 11.86 5.03
C ILE A 58 7.71 11.80 3.50
N ARG A 59 8.23 12.86 2.87
CA ARG A 59 8.43 12.93 1.42
C ARG A 59 9.47 11.91 0.94
N GLU A 60 10.62 11.84 1.60
CA GLU A 60 11.68 10.88 1.27
C GLU A 60 11.20 9.43 1.48
N LEU A 61 10.52 9.17 2.61
CA LEU A 61 9.95 7.86 2.91
C LEU A 61 8.90 7.44 1.87
N ALA A 62 8.01 8.34 1.49
CA ALA A 62 7.02 8.10 0.44
C ALA A 62 7.68 7.79 -0.90
N ALA A 63 8.66 8.60 -1.31
CA ALA A 63 9.41 8.40 -2.56
C ALA A 63 10.15 7.06 -2.58
N SER A 64 10.82 6.70 -1.46
CA SER A 64 11.59 5.45 -1.36
C SER A 64 10.74 4.18 -1.43
N LEU A 65 9.43 4.30 -1.19
CA LEU A 65 8.46 3.19 -1.20
C LEU A 65 7.44 3.29 -2.35
N GLY A 66 7.63 4.22 -3.29
CA GLY A 66 6.70 4.40 -4.42
C GLY A 66 5.27 4.77 -3.98
N ARG A 67 5.12 5.47 -2.83
CA ARG A 67 3.82 5.86 -2.27
C ARG A 67 3.57 7.36 -2.42
N THR A 68 2.30 7.76 -2.41
CA THR A 68 1.97 9.19 -2.39
C THR A 68 2.29 9.81 -1.02
N HIS A 69 2.63 11.10 -1.00
CA HIS A 69 2.88 11.83 0.25
C HIS A 69 1.68 11.75 1.21
N SER A 70 0.45 11.88 0.68
CA SER A 70 -0.77 11.81 1.51
C SER A 70 -0.94 10.44 2.18
N ALA A 71 -0.80 9.33 1.42
CA ALA A 71 -0.89 7.98 1.96
C ALA A 71 0.19 7.73 3.03
N MET A 72 1.44 8.15 2.77
CA MET A 72 2.53 8.01 3.72
C MET A 72 2.31 8.86 4.97
N SER A 73 1.81 10.08 4.85
CA SER A 73 1.46 10.94 5.99
C SER A 73 0.42 10.30 6.90
N GLN A 74 -0.61 9.67 6.33
CA GLN A 74 -1.61 8.93 7.11
C GLN A 74 -1.00 7.71 7.81
N THR A 75 -0.13 6.96 7.11
CA THR A 75 0.58 5.81 7.67
C THR A 75 1.49 6.23 8.82
N VAL A 76 2.31 7.27 8.66
CA VAL A 76 3.18 7.81 9.71
C VAL A 76 2.36 8.30 10.92
N THR A 77 1.21 8.96 10.67
CA THR A 77 0.32 9.38 11.75
C THR A 77 -0.21 8.18 12.54
N ALA A 78 -0.58 7.10 11.86
CA ALA A 78 -1.03 5.88 12.51
C ALA A 78 0.11 5.19 13.28
N MET A 79 1.30 5.02 12.68
CA MET A 79 2.47 4.45 13.36
C MET A 79 2.87 5.24 14.62
N ARG A 80 2.75 6.58 14.58
CA ARG A 80 3.04 7.42 15.74
C ARG A 80 2.02 7.23 16.86
N ARG A 81 0.73 7.04 16.56
CA ARG A 81 -0.30 6.72 17.56
C ARG A 81 -0.04 5.38 18.25
N GLU A 82 0.53 4.43 17.52
CA GLU A 82 0.95 3.13 18.06
C GLU A 82 2.32 3.17 18.77
N GLY A 83 2.99 4.32 18.83
CA GLY A 83 4.30 4.46 19.48
C GLY A 83 5.44 3.74 18.75
N LEU A 84 5.33 3.56 17.43
CA LEU A 84 6.34 2.89 16.60
C LEU A 84 7.33 3.89 15.98
N VAL A 85 6.89 5.11 15.74
CA VAL A 85 7.73 6.18 15.21
C VAL A 85 7.54 7.48 15.98
N GLU A 86 8.57 8.28 15.99
CA GLU A 86 8.59 9.63 16.53
C GLU A 86 9.07 10.64 15.49
N THR A 87 9.02 11.91 15.83
CA THR A 87 9.44 12.99 14.93
C THR A 87 10.59 13.74 15.57
N GLU A 88 11.71 13.80 14.87
CA GLU A 88 12.89 14.55 15.29
C GLU A 88 13.18 15.74 14.36
N PRO A 89 13.93 16.77 14.83
CA PRO A 89 14.43 17.84 13.97
C PRO A 89 15.36 17.27 12.89
N GLY A 90 15.22 17.75 11.64
CA GLY A 90 16.20 17.49 10.59
C GLY A 90 17.42 18.41 10.68
N ALA A 91 18.31 18.31 9.70
CA ALA A 91 19.48 19.20 9.59
C ALA A 91 19.10 20.69 9.48
N ASP A 92 17.94 20.99 8.89
CA ASP A 92 17.28 22.30 8.95
C ASP A 92 16.16 22.21 10.00
N ALA A 93 16.14 23.17 10.95
CA ALA A 93 15.15 23.25 12.03
C ALA A 93 13.68 23.29 11.54
N ARG A 94 13.44 23.63 10.27
CA ARG A 94 12.13 23.62 9.61
C ARG A 94 11.73 22.23 9.10
N THR A 95 12.70 21.30 9.00
CA THR A 95 12.46 19.97 8.47
C THR A 95 12.23 19.00 9.62
N ARG A 96 11.19 18.19 9.50
CA ARG A 96 10.85 17.12 10.44
C ARG A 96 11.15 15.78 9.81
N ARG A 97 11.84 14.91 10.52
CA ARG A 97 12.17 13.55 10.11
C ARG A 97 11.43 12.54 11.00
N VAL A 98 11.03 11.44 10.40
CA VAL A 98 10.41 10.30 11.07
C VAL A 98 11.53 9.35 11.46
N ALA A 99 11.60 9.00 12.73
CA ALA A 99 12.56 8.05 13.29
C ALA A 99 11.83 6.89 13.96
N LEU A 100 12.46 5.73 14.05
CA LEU A 100 11.95 4.62 14.84
C LEU A 100 12.09 4.91 16.34
N THR A 101 11.10 4.51 17.14
CA THR A 101 11.25 4.38 18.59
C THR A 101 12.09 3.14 18.93
N ASP A 102 12.59 3.04 20.16
CA ASP A 102 13.32 1.84 20.62
C ASP A 102 12.47 0.59 20.52
N ARG A 103 11.19 0.69 20.90
CA ARG A 103 10.21 -0.39 20.71
C ARG A 103 10.12 -0.87 19.25
N ALA A 104 10.09 0.05 18.30
CA ALA A 104 10.04 -0.34 16.89
C ALA A 104 11.34 -0.97 16.41
N ARG A 105 12.51 -0.48 16.90
CA ARG A 105 13.81 -1.09 16.58
C ARG A 105 13.89 -2.55 17.03
N GLU A 106 13.36 -2.86 18.23
CA GLU A 106 13.29 -4.23 18.74
C GLU A 106 12.41 -5.15 17.90
N LEU A 107 11.37 -4.61 17.24
CA LEU A 107 10.46 -5.37 16.39
C LEU A 107 11.02 -5.63 14.98
N VAL A 108 11.94 -4.80 14.47
CA VAL A 108 12.44 -4.88 13.08
C VAL A 108 12.92 -6.27 12.69
N PRO A 109 13.75 -7.01 13.48
CA PRO A 109 14.20 -8.34 13.08
C PRO A 109 13.06 -9.32 12.83
N LEU A 110 11.98 -9.24 13.63
CA LEU A 110 10.80 -10.07 13.48
C LEU A 110 9.97 -9.65 12.24
N LEU A 111 9.83 -8.33 12.00
CA LEU A 111 9.14 -7.82 10.82
C LEU A 111 9.87 -8.19 9.52
N GLU A 112 11.20 -8.21 9.52
CA GLU A 112 12.00 -8.68 8.38
C GLU A 112 11.86 -10.18 8.16
N ALA A 113 11.77 -10.96 9.21
CA ALA A 113 11.55 -12.41 9.12
C ALA A 113 10.14 -12.71 8.59
N GLU A 114 9.14 -11.99 9.09
CA GLU A 114 7.76 -12.09 8.64
C GLU A 114 7.63 -11.69 7.17
N TRP A 115 8.24 -10.57 6.78
CA TRP A 115 8.22 -10.12 5.39
C TRP A 115 8.79 -11.19 4.43
N ARG A 116 9.91 -11.82 4.80
CA ARG A 116 10.50 -12.92 3.99
C ARG A 116 9.57 -14.12 3.92
N ALA A 117 8.98 -14.51 5.05
CA ALA A 117 8.03 -15.62 5.09
C ALA A 117 6.77 -15.35 4.26
N THR A 118 6.29 -14.10 4.26
CA THR A 118 5.17 -13.68 3.40
C THR A 118 5.53 -13.76 1.92
N GLU A 119 6.70 -13.27 1.51
CA GLU A 119 7.15 -13.36 0.11
C GLU A 119 7.33 -14.82 -0.35
N GLU A 120 7.88 -15.68 0.50
CA GLU A 120 7.99 -17.12 0.23
C GLU A 120 6.60 -17.77 0.08
N SER A 121 5.67 -17.48 0.99
CA SER A 121 4.29 -17.99 0.92
C SER A 121 3.54 -17.49 -0.30
N VAL A 122 3.73 -16.23 -0.68
CA VAL A 122 3.13 -15.67 -1.91
C VAL A 122 3.72 -16.34 -3.17
N ALA A 123 5.01 -16.65 -3.17
CA ALA A 123 5.63 -17.39 -4.27
C ALA A 123 5.06 -18.82 -4.39
N GLU A 124 4.84 -19.52 -3.27
CA GLU A 124 4.17 -20.83 -3.27
C GLU A 124 2.75 -20.74 -3.83
N ILE A 125 1.98 -19.71 -3.43
CA ILE A 125 0.63 -19.47 -3.97
C ILE A 125 0.66 -19.19 -5.49
N ASP A 126 1.63 -18.42 -5.96
CA ASP A 126 1.79 -18.14 -7.39
C ASP A 126 2.10 -19.44 -8.18
N ASP A 127 2.90 -20.33 -7.62
CA ASP A 127 3.25 -21.61 -8.24
C ASP A 127 2.05 -22.59 -8.29
N GLU A 128 1.10 -22.49 -7.35
CA GLU A 128 -0.13 -23.29 -7.34
C GLU A 128 -1.18 -22.79 -8.34
N LEU A 129 -1.07 -21.54 -8.81
CA LEU A 129 -2.03 -20.95 -9.74
C LEU A 129 -1.76 -21.38 -11.20
N PRO A 130 -2.80 -21.60 -12.02
CA PRO A 130 -2.63 -21.85 -13.47
C PRO A 130 -1.89 -20.73 -14.20
N HIS A 131 -1.98 -19.53 -13.66
CA HIS A 131 -1.30 -18.32 -14.11
C HIS A 131 -0.85 -17.54 -12.87
N ALA A 132 0.44 -17.41 -12.64
CA ALA A 132 1.00 -16.66 -11.53
C ALA A 132 0.44 -15.24 -11.50
N LEU A 133 -0.10 -14.81 -10.36
CA LEU A 133 -0.69 -13.48 -10.23
C LEU A 133 0.36 -12.38 -10.45
N SER A 134 1.59 -12.60 -10.00
CA SER A 134 2.72 -11.69 -10.24
C SER A 134 2.96 -11.46 -11.74
N ALA A 135 2.91 -12.50 -12.57
CA ALA A 135 3.03 -12.38 -14.01
C ALA A 135 1.85 -11.62 -14.63
N VAL A 136 0.63 -11.87 -14.15
CA VAL A 136 -0.57 -11.13 -14.59
C VAL A 136 -0.47 -9.65 -14.26
N VAL A 137 0.06 -9.29 -13.09
CA VAL A 137 0.29 -7.88 -12.69
C VAL A 137 1.28 -7.20 -13.63
N VAL A 138 2.39 -7.86 -13.98
CA VAL A 138 3.36 -7.33 -14.94
C VAL A 138 2.72 -7.06 -16.32
N GLU A 139 1.88 -7.98 -16.81
CA GLU A 139 1.16 -7.78 -18.07
C GLU A 139 0.12 -6.65 -17.96
N LEU A 140 -0.56 -6.52 -16.83
CA LEU A 140 -1.49 -5.42 -16.58
C LEU A 140 -0.77 -4.06 -16.63
N GLU A 141 0.41 -3.94 -16.02
CA GLU A 141 1.22 -2.72 -16.10
C GLU A 141 1.61 -2.38 -17.54
N ARG A 142 2.03 -3.39 -18.33
CA ARG A 142 2.32 -3.20 -19.77
C ARG A 142 1.10 -2.73 -20.56
N VAL A 143 -0.08 -3.30 -20.28
CA VAL A 143 -1.34 -2.89 -20.92
C VAL A 143 -1.70 -1.44 -20.57
N LEU A 144 -1.54 -1.06 -19.29
CA LEU A 144 -1.82 0.30 -18.82
C LEU A 144 -0.79 1.33 -19.31
N ALA A 145 0.47 0.94 -19.48
CA ALA A 145 1.50 1.79 -20.06
C ALA A 145 1.24 2.12 -21.55
N ARG A 146 0.64 1.19 -22.30
CA ARG A 146 0.24 1.43 -23.70
C ARG A 146 -0.99 2.32 -23.82
N ARG A 147 -1.93 2.17 -22.91
CA ARG A 147 -3.18 2.94 -22.86
C ARG A 147 -3.70 2.94 -21.43
N SER A 148 -3.60 4.08 -20.77
CA SER A 148 -3.96 4.25 -19.37
C SER A 148 -5.47 4.02 -19.13
N LEU A 149 -5.83 3.70 -17.89
CA LEU A 149 -7.23 3.64 -17.47
C LEU A 149 -7.94 4.98 -17.69
N ARG A 150 -7.24 6.11 -17.44
CA ARG A 150 -7.78 7.45 -17.64
C ARG A 150 -8.21 7.67 -19.10
N GLU A 151 -7.35 7.34 -20.07
CA GLU A 151 -7.69 7.48 -21.50
C GLU A 151 -8.90 6.64 -21.89
N ARG A 152 -8.98 5.40 -21.38
CA ARG A 152 -10.14 4.51 -21.60
C ARG A 152 -11.42 5.08 -21.01
N LEU A 153 -11.36 5.68 -19.82
CA LEU A 153 -12.52 6.27 -19.15
C LEU A 153 -12.99 7.53 -19.87
N VAL A 154 -12.08 8.43 -20.24
CA VAL A 154 -12.40 9.67 -20.97
C VAL A 154 -13.14 9.34 -22.26
N GLU A 155 -12.60 8.44 -23.08
CA GLU A 155 -13.25 8.03 -24.33
C GLU A 155 -14.66 7.48 -24.12
N ARG A 156 -14.86 6.65 -23.08
CA ARG A 156 -16.18 6.09 -22.77
C ARG A 156 -17.16 7.13 -22.26
N LEU A 157 -16.70 8.10 -21.46
CA LEU A 157 -17.52 9.19 -20.96
C LEU A 157 -17.92 10.14 -22.09
N ASP A 158 -16.99 10.44 -23.00
CA ASP A 158 -17.27 11.28 -24.17
C ASP A 158 -18.29 10.60 -25.10
N ALA A 159 -18.12 9.30 -25.34
CA ALA A 159 -19.08 8.50 -26.13
C ALA A 159 -20.46 8.38 -25.46
N ALA A 160 -20.51 8.47 -24.13
CA ALA A 160 -21.78 8.46 -23.36
C ALA A 160 -22.39 9.87 -23.22
N GLY A 161 -21.83 10.89 -23.86
CA GLY A 161 -22.36 12.27 -23.83
C GLY A 161 -21.98 13.08 -22.60
N HIS A 162 -20.91 12.70 -21.89
CA HIS A 162 -20.36 13.41 -20.74
C HIS A 162 -18.91 13.92 -21.01
N PRO A 163 -18.72 14.78 -22.04
CA PRO A 163 -17.40 15.32 -22.34
C PRO A 163 -16.88 16.22 -21.22
N ALA A 164 -15.55 16.36 -21.13
CA ALA A 164 -14.94 17.30 -20.20
C ALA A 164 -15.42 18.74 -20.46
N PRO A 165 -15.54 19.60 -19.42
CA PRO A 165 -15.83 21.02 -19.60
C PRO A 165 -14.79 21.63 -20.53
N ARG A 166 -15.24 22.44 -21.52
CA ARG A 166 -14.32 23.22 -22.36
C ARG A 166 -13.65 24.27 -21.49
N GLU A 167 -12.33 24.29 -21.44
CA GLU A 167 -11.58 25.39 -20.84
C GLU A 167 -12.03 26.70 -21.52
N ARG A 168 -12.41 27.71 -20.70
CA ARG A 168 -12.73 29.04 -21.17
C ARG A 168 -11.48 29.91 -21.23
#